data_7317d3f78b81ed68d30d19f24ab07b1e
#
_entry.id   7317d3f78b81ed68d30d19f24ab07b1e
#
_cell.length_a   1.000
_cell.length_b   1.000
_cell.length_c   1.000
_cell.angle_alpha   90.00
_cell.angle_beta   90.00
_cell.angle_gamma   90.00
#
_symmetry.space_group_name_H-M   'P 1'
#
loop_
_entity.id
_entity.type
_entity.pdbx_description
1 polymer ?
#
loop_
_entity_poly.entity_id
_entity_poly.type
_entity_poly.pdbx_seq_one_letter_code
_entity_poly.pdbx_strand_id
1 'polypeptide(L)' 'MHPTGTEVVLCLSGEMTLHQEFPDGHLEQVTIGAGEYAINLPGVWHTADVAGTATALFITAGAGTQHRPR' A
#
# COMPACT_ATOMS: atom_id res chain seq x y z
N MET A 1 7.65 -5.58 -1.72
CA MET A 1 7.64 -5.72 -0.25
C MET A 1 8.86 -5.07 0.36
N HIS A 2 8.69 -4.50 1.52
CA HIS A 2 9.78 -3.87 2.27
C HIS A 2 9.99 -4.63 3.56
N PRO A 3 10.99 -5.48 3.64
CA PRO A 3 11.16 -6.34 4.81
C PRO A 3 11.64 -5.63 6.06
N THR A 4 12.15 -4.42 5.95
CA THR A 4 12.82 -3.76 7.06
C THR A 4 12.13 -2.50 7.58
N GLY A 5 10.91 -2.21 7.15
CA GLY A 5 10.27 -0.99 7.61
C GLY A 5 8.78 -1.00 7.43
N THR A 6 8.15 -0.07 8.11
CA THR A 6 6.73 0.19 7.93
C THR A 6 6.54 1.05 6.68
N GLU A 7 5.57 0.71 5.87
CA GLU A 7 5.24 1.47 4.68
C GLU A 7 3.85 2.07 4.82
N VAL A 8 3.72 3.33 4.49
CA VAL A 8 2.43 4.00 4.40
C VAL A 8 2.07 4.20 2.94
N VAL A 9 0.88 3.78 2.57
CA VAL A 9 0.35 3.97 1.22
C VAL A 9 -0.78 4.98 1.31
N LEU A 10 -0.58 6.14 0.70
CA LEU A 10 -1.56 7.20 0.67
C LEU A 10 -2.17 7.28 -0.72
N CYS A 11 -3.48 7.10 -0.82
CA CYS A 11 -4.17 7.24 -2.09
C CYS A 11 -4.43 8.72 -2.36
N LEU A 12 -3.88 9.25 -3.44
CA LEU A 12 -4.03 10.66 -3.78
C LEU A 12 -5.23 10.90 -4.67
N SER A 13 -5.55 9.95 -5.53
CA SER A 13 -6.72 10.06 -6.40
C SER A 13 -7.16 8.67 -6.79
N GLY A 14 -8.45 8.54 -7.13
CA GLY A 14 -9.03 7.26 -7.52
C GLY A 14 -9.29 6.36 -6.32
N GLU A 15 -9.24 5.07 -6.54
CA GLU A 15 -9.49 4.07 -5.50
C GLU A 15 -8.58 2.87 -5.75
N MET A 16 -8.05 2.32 -4.69
CA MET A 16 -7.20 1.14 -4.81
C MET A 16 -7.51 0.16 -3.70
N THR A 17 -7.36 -1.13 -4.02
CA THR A 17 -7.53 -2.21 -3.07
C THR A 17 -6.17 -2.84 -2.81
N LEU A 18 -5.78 -2.88 -1.56
CA LEU A 18 -4.53 -3.49 -1.14
C LEU A 18 -4.81 -4.89 -0.63
N HIS A 19 -4.05 -5.85 -1.15
CA HIS A 19 -4.11 -7.24 -0.71
C HIS A 19 -2.86 -7.51 0.09
N GLN A 20 -3.01 -7.96 1.32
CA GLN A 20 -1.90 -8.18 2.24
C GLN A 20 -1.82 -9.66 2.59
N GLU A 21 -0.62 -10.20 2.57
CA GLU A 21 -0.35 -11.56 3.01
C GLU A 21 0.59 -11.50 4.20
N PHE A 22 0.12 -12.01 5.34
CA PHE A 22 0.86 -11.97 6.58
C PHE A 22 1.73 -13.22 6.75
N PRO A 23 2.76 -13.15 7.60
CA PRO A 23 3.70 -14.28 7.75
C PRO A 23 3.04 -15.58 8.20
N ASP A 24 1.90 -15.52 8.88
CA ASP A 24 1.18 -16.72 9.30
C ASP A 24 0.30 -17.30 8.20
N GLY A 25 0.31 -16.68 7.01
CA GLY A 25 -0.44 -17.17 5.87
C GLY A 25 -1.82 -16.59 5.70
N HIS A 26 -2.32 -15.79 6.66
CA HIS A 26 -3.64 -15.22 6.47
C HIS A 26 -3.58 -14.02 5.51
N LEU A 27 -4.72 -13.78 4.85
CA LEU A 27 -4.84 -12.74 3.84
C LEU A 27 -5.83 -11.69 4.32
N GLU A 28 -5.52 -10.43 4.02
CA GLU A 28 -6.43 -9.33 4.29
C GLU A 28 -6.51 -8.42 3.09
N GLN A 29 -7.59 -7.67 3.00
CA GLN A 29 -7.87 -6.79 1.89
C GLN A 29 -8.45 -5.51 2.45
N VAL A 30 -7.94 -4.38 1.96
CA VAL A 30 -8.45 -3.06 2.34
C VAL A 30 -8.55 -2.18 1.10
N THR A 31 -9.66 -1.48 0.97
CA THR A 31 -9.89 -0.54 -0.13
C THR A 31 -9.79 0.87 0.41
N ILE A 32 -8.98 1.69 -0.25
CA ILE A 32 -8.81 3.09 0.12
C ILE A 32 -9.13 3.97 -1.07
N GLY A 33 -9.78 5.10 -0.79
CA GLY A 33 -10.08 6.11 -1.78
C GLY A 33 -9.19 7.34 -1.60
N ALA A 34 -9.46 8.36 -2.40
CA ALA A 34 -8.67 9.59 -2.39
C ALA A 34 -8.63 10.20 -1.00
N GLY A 35 -7.45 10.52 -0.51
CA GLY A 35 -7.24 11.08 0.81
C GLY A 35 -7.13 10.06 1.92
N GLU A 36 -7.32 8.79 1.62
CA GLU A 36 -7.20 7.71 2.61
C GLU A 36 -5.84 7.04 2.53
N TYR A 37 -5.47 6.36 3.60
CA TYR A 37 -4.18 5.70 3.65
C TYR A 37 -4.29 4.35 4.33
N ALA A 38 -3.29 3.50 4.09
CA ALA A 38 -3.14 2.22 4.76
C ALA A 38 -1.70 2.06 5.19
N ILE A 39 -1.48 1.26 6.22
CA ILE A 39 -0.15 1.00 6.75
C ILE A 39 0.19 -0.45 6.53
N ASN A 40 1.33 -0.70 5.89
CA ASN A 40 1.88 -2.04 5.71
C ASN A 40 3.00 -2.25 6.71
N LEU A 41 2.87 -3.29 7.52
CA LEU A 41 3.87 -3.61 8.54
C LEU A 41 5.05 -4.35 7.91
N PRO A 42 6.23 -4.33 8.56
CA PRO A 42 7.37 -5.10 8.07
C PRO A 42 7.05 -6.58 7.95
N GLY A 43 7.54 -7.21 6.91
CA GLY A 43 7.33 -8.64 6.70
C GLY A 43 6.01 -9.01 6.06
N VAL A 44 5.17 -8.05 5.76
CA VAL A 44 3.87 -8.28 5.12
C VAL A 44 4.01 -8.05 3.62
N TRP A 45 3.71 -9.08 2.83
CA TRP A 45 3.63 -8.92 1.37
C TRP A 45 2.35 -8.19 1.01
N HIS A 46 2.43 -7.34 0.01
CA HIS A 46 1.24 -6.65 -0.44
C HIS A 46 1.27 -6.43 -1.94
N THR A 47 0.08 -6.40 -2.53
CA THR A 47 -0.14 -6.01 -3.91
C THR A 47 -1.30 -5.03 -3.93
N ALA A 48 -1.44 -4.30 -5.03
CA ALA A 48 -2.50 -3.32 -5.15
C ALA A 48 -3.24 -3.52 -6.47
N ASP A 49 -4.56 -3.51 -6.39
CA ASP A 49 -5.43 -3.52 -7.56
C ASP A 49 -6.11 -2.18 -7.68
N VAL A 50 -6.27 -1.71 -8.92
CA VAL A 50 -6.87 -0.42 -9.21
C VAL A 50 -7.98 -0.63 -10.23
N ALA A 51 -9.16 -0.11 -9.93
CA ALA A 51 -10.26 -0.12 -10.88
C ALA A 51 -10.21 1.19 -11.68
N GLY A 52 -9.48 1.16 -12.78
CA GLY A 52 -9.26 2.37 -13.58
C GLY A 52 -7.92 2.99 -13.27
N THR A 53 -7.88 4.30 -12.99
CA THR A 53 -6.65 5.02 -12.73
C THR A 53 -6.62 5.51 -11.30
N ALA A 54 -5.48 5.31 -10.63
CA ALA A 54 -5.27 5.84 -9.29
C ALA A 54 -3.84 6.34 -9.17
N THR A 55 -3.64 7.29 -8.26
CA THR A 55 -2.32 7.81 -7.93
C THR A 55 -2.09 7.58 -6.45
N ALA A 56 -0.93 7.07 -6.09
CA ALA A 56 -0.60 6.79 -4.72
C ALA A 56 0.80 7.26 -4.39
N LEU A 57 0.99 7.60 -3.12
CA LEU A 57 2.28 7.97 -2.57
C LEU A 57 2.68 6.88 -1.58
N PHE A 58 3.87 6.32 -1.77
CA PHE A 58 4.39 5.26 -0.91
C PHE A 58 5.52 5.84 -0.08
N ILE A 59 5.36 5.77 1.24
CA ILE A 59 6.34 6.31 2.18
C ILE A 59 6.89 5.14 2.99
N THR A 60 8.19 4.90 2.86
CA THR A 60 8.86 3.81 3.54
C THR A 60 9.81 4.40 4.57
N ALA A 61 9.74 3.91 5.81
CA ALA A 61 10.60 4.40 6.87
C ALA A 61 12.06 4.18 6.52
N GLY A 62 12.84 5.25 6.56
CA GLY A 62 14.28 5.19 6.32
C GLY A 62 14.69 5.02 4.88
N ALA A 63 13.74 4.92 3.96
CA ALA A 63 14.06 4.64 2.56
C ALA A 63 13.60 5.72 1.59
N GLY A 64 13.02 6.79 2.07
CA GLY A 64 12.57 7.87 1.21
C GLY A 64 11.17 7.66 0.66
N THR A 65 10.79 8.53 -0.23
CA THR A 65 9.43 8.61 -0.74
C THR A 65 9.41 8.30 -2.24
N GLN A 66 8.42 7.54 -2.67
CA GLN A 66 8.25 7.21 -4.08
C GLN A 66 6.84 7.55 -4.54
N HIS A 67 6.72 8.05 -5.76
CA HIS A 67 5.45 8.32 -6.41
C HIS A 67 5.22 7.32 -7.51
N ARG A 68 3.99 6.78 -7.58
CA ARG A 68 3.66 5.83 -8.62
C ARG A 68 2.26 6.11 -9.15
N PRO A 69 2.14 6.75 -10.30
CA PRO A 69 0.85 6.85 -10.98
C PRO A 69 0.43 5.47 -11.48
N ARG A 70 -0.84 5.22 -11.45
CA ARG A 70 -1.39 3.94 -11.85
C ARG A 70 -2.48 4.13 -12.89
#